data_759acda81586a1f0d635d27053aac941
#
_entry.id   759acda81586a1f0d635d27053aac941
#
_cell.length_a   1.000
_cell.length_b   1.000
_cell.length_c   1.000
_cell.angle_alpha   90.00
_cell.angle_beta   90.00
_cell.angle_gamma   90.00
#
_symmetry.space_group_name_H-M   'P 1'
#
loop_
_entity.id
_entity.type
_entity.pdbx_description
1 polymer ?
#
loop_
_entity_poly.entity_id
_entity_poly.type
_entity_poly.pdbx_seq_one_letter_code
_entity_poly.pdbx_strand_id
1 'polypeptide(L)'
;MNVLVVDVGGTHVKILATGQKELREFSSGPTLTAKQMVAGVKKLARGWKYDAVSIGYPGPVINNRPLKEPWNLGPGWMGYDFKAAFKCPVKIINDAAMQALGSYKRGKMLFLGLGTGLGSAMIVDGIVEPMELGHLPYKKRTFEDYVGVRGYERLGKKKWRKEVRKSRLPPRCGSRTRGRRFGRRKRQETKRAASRLSRG
;
A
#
# COMPACT_ATOMS: atom_id res chain seq x y z
N MET A 1 -18.18 -14.00 -0.75
CA MET A 1 -16.97 -13.95 0.10
C MET A 1 -16.78 -12.52 0.57
N ASN A 2 -16.70 -12.28 1.86
CA ASN A 2 -16.43 -10.98 2.45
C ASN A 2 -14.95 -10.89 2.79
N VAL A 3 -14.27 -9.86 2.32
CA VAL A 3 -12.83 -9.67 2.52
C VAL A 3 -12.59 -8.49 3.47
N LEU A 4 -11.77 -8.72 4.50
CA LEU A 4 -11.21 -7.67 5.32
C LEU A 4 -9.89 -7.21 4.70
N VAL A 5 -9.84 -5.99 4.22
CA VAL A 5 -8.62 -5.37 3.70
C VAL A 5 -7.91 -4.63 4.82
N VAL A 6 -6.61 -4.90 4.98
CA VAL A 6 -5.73 -4.29 5.97
C VAL A 6 -4.60 -3.58 5.23
N ASP A 7 -4.54 -2.26 5.28
CA ASP A 7 -3.45 -1.44 4.72
C ASP A 7 -2.49 -1.07 5.86
N VAL A 8 -1.32 -1.71 5.87
CA VAL A 8 -0.30 -1.50 6.90
C VAL A 8 0.63 -0.38 6.45
N GLY A 9 0.45 0.79 7.03
CA GLY A 9 1.31 1.95 6.78
C GLY A 9 2.25 2.24 7.95
N GLY A 10 3.30 3.01 7.70
CA GLY A 10 4.27 3.41 8.74
C GLY A 10 3.71 4.32 9.83
N THR A 11 2.57 4.99 9.60
CA THR A 11 1.92 5.88 10.58
C THR A 11 0.56 5.38 11.05
N HIS A 12 -0.17 4.65 10.21
CA HIS A 12 -1.49 4.10 10.54
C HIS A 12 -1.69 2.75 9.87
N VAL A 13 -2.33 1.84 10.58
CA VAL A 13 -2.96 0.66 10.01
C VAL A 13 -4.43 0.99 9.73
N LYS A 14 -4.88 0.74 8.50
CA LYS A 14 -6.24 1.02 8.05
C LYS A 14 -6.95 -0.25 7.67
N ILE A 15 -8.23 -0.35 8.03
CA ILE A 15 -9.04 -1.51 7.70
C ILE A 15 -10.37 -1.12 7.06
N LEU A 16 -10.81 -1.96 6.13
CA LEU A 16 -12.13 -1.88 5.53
C LEU A 16 -12.60 -3.29 5.14
N ALA A 17 -13.82 -3.64 5.48
CA ALA A 17 -14.41 -4.92 5.06
C ALA A 17 -15.41 -4.73 3.92
N THR A 18 -15.67 -5.79 3.17
CA THR A 18 -16.72 -5.84 2.15
C THR A 18 -18.06 -5.42 2.76
N GLY A 19 -18.80 -4.56 2.06
CA GLY A 19 -20.09 -4.04 2.52
C GLY A 19 -20.00 -2.90 3.53
N GLN A 20 -18.84 -2.63 4.11
CA GLN A 20 -18.65 -1.52 5.04
C GLN A 20 -18.37 -0.21 4.29
N LYS A 21 -18.89 0.89 4.81
CA LYS A 21 -18.70 2.24 4.22
C LYS A 21 -17.65 3.05 4.96
N GLU A 22 -17.41 2.74 6.21
CA GLU A 22 -16.51 3.48 7.09
C GLU A 22 -15.16 2.80 7.22
N LEU A 23 -14.11 3.55 6.92
CA LEU A 23 -12.74 3.15 7.15
C LEU A 23 -12.46 3.28 8.66
N ARG A 24 -11.88 2.24 9.27
CA ARG A 24 -11.35 2.31 10.63
C ARG A 24 -9.82 2.27 10.60
N GLU A 25 -9.19 2.97 11.53
CA GLU A 25 -7.72 3.02 11.59
C GLU A 25 -7.23 3.14 13.03
N PHE A 26 -5.98 2.73 13.24
CA PHE A 26 -5.23 2.97 14.46
C PHE A 26 -3.78 3.34 14.14
N SER A 27 -3.11 4.03 15.06
CA SER A 27 -1.72 4.45 14.90
C SER A 27 -0.79 3.24 14.82
N SER A 28 0.12 3.25 13.87
CA SER A 28 1.27 2.36 13.79
C SER A 28 2.55 3.09 14.24
N GLY A 29 3.70 2.59 13.92
CA GLY A 29 4.98 3.23 14.22
C GLY A 29 6.09 2.21 14.46
N PRO A 30 7.30 2.66 14.84
CA PRO A 30 8.50 1.82 14.85
C PRO A 30 8.48 0.67 15.86
N THR A 31 7.50 0.65 16.74
CA THR A 31 7.35 -0.44 17.75
C THR A 31 6.24 -1.43 17.42
N LEU A 32 5.42 -1.18 16.37
CA LEU A 32 4.29 -2.04 16.04
C LEU A 32 4.76 -3.38 15.46
N THR A 33 4.59 -4.45 16.21
CA THR A 33 4.87 -5.83 15.79
C THR A 33 3.70 -6.43 14.99
N ALA A 34 3.94 -7.53 14.25
CA ALA A 34 2.88 -8.26 13.55
C ALA A 34 1.77 -8.74 14.52
N LYS A 35 2.14 -9.25 15.69
CA LYS A 35 1.19 -9.69 16.73
C LYS A 35 0.28 -8.55 17.21
N GLN A 36 0.86 -7.38 17.47
CA GLN A 36 0.11 -6.18 17.88
C GLN A 36 -0.79 -5.67 16.77
N MET A 37 -0.31 -5.68 15.53
CA MET A 37 -1.11 -5.31 14.36
C MET A 37 -2.34 -6.20 14.24
N VAL A 38 -2.19 -7.53 14.30
CA VAL A 38 -3.32 -8.47 14.26
C VAL A 38 -4.31 -8.21 15.40
N ALA A 39 -3.82 -8.00 16.62
CA ALA A 39 -4.67 -7.69 17.77
C ALA A 39 -5.47 -6.39 17.56
N GLY A 40 -4.82 -5.33 17.08
CA GLY A 40 -5.46 -4.06 16.75
C GLY A 40 -6.53 -4.20 15.65
N VAL A 41 -6.20 -4.91 14.58
CA VAL A 41 -7.14 -5.20 13.48
C VAL A 41 -8.36 -5.95 14.00
N LYS A 42 -8.18 -7.02 14.77
CA LYS A 42 -9.31 -7.78 15.35
C LYS A 42 -10.18 -6.94 16.28
N LYS A 43 -9.57 -6.06 17.08
CA LYS A 43 -10.29 -5.12 17.94
C LYS A 43 -11.16 -4.17 17.12
N LEU A 44 -10.59 -3.57 16.07
CA LEU A 44 -11.32 -2.62 15.20
C LEU A 44 -12.35 -3.30 14.30
N ALA A 45 -12.13 -4.54 13.88
CA ALA A 45 -13.05 -5.30 13.04
C ALA A 45 -14.22 -5.92 13.82
N ARG A 46 -14.33 -5.67 15.13
CA ARG A 46 -15.47 -6.16 15.93
C ARG A 46 -16.80 -5.74 15.29
N GLY A 47 -17.72 -6.71 15.17
CA GLY A 47 -19.01 -6.52 14.51
C GLY A 47 -18.99 -6.64 12.99
N TRP A 48 -17.81 -6.79 12.36
CA TRP A 48 -17.72 -7.06 10.92
C TRP A 48 -17.57 -8.56 10.66
N LYS A 49 -18.30 -9.06 9.67
CA LYS A 49 -18.16 -10.44 9.17
C LYS A 49 -17.21 -10.43 7.98
N TYR A 50 -16.22 -11.32 7.98
CA TYR A 50 -15.30 -11.55 6.87
C TYR A 50 -14.87 -13.01 6.82
N ASP A 51 -14.64 -13.48 5.61
CA ASP A 51 -14.27 -14.88 5.30
C ASP A 51 -12.77 -15.00 5.00
N ALA A 52 -12.14 -13.89 4.59
CA ALA A 52 -10.72 -13.83 4.25
C ALA A 52 -10.14 -12.45 4.60
N VAL A 53 -8.81 -12.38 4.73
CA VAL A 53 -8.07 -11.15 4.99
C VAL A 53 -7.08 -10.88 3.85
N SER A 54 -7.03 -9.63 3.37
CA SER A 54 -6.00 -9.15 2.45
C SER A 54 -5.14 -8.11 3.16
N ILE A 55 -3.83 -8.34 3.26
CA ILE A 55 -2.88 -7.46 3.94
C ILE A 55 -2.00 -6.78 2.90
N GLY A 56 -2.03 -5.44 2.85
CA GLY A 56 -1.03 -4.62 2.17
C GLY A 56 0.15 -4.39 3.10
N TYR A 57 1.29 -4.99 2.76
CA TYR A 57 2.50 -4.99 3.56
C TYR A 57 3.50 -3.93 3.05
N PRO A 58 4.11 -3.12 3.93
CA PRO A 58 5.05 -2.07 3.52
C PRO A 58 6.47 -2.64 3.29
N GLY A 59 6.60 -3.51 2.28
CA GLY A 59 7.86 -4.16 1.92
C GLY A 59 7.67 -5.24 0.87
N PRO A 60 8.76 -5.91 0.46
CA PRO A 60 8.70 -6.96 -0.55
C PRO A 60 7.99 -8.21 -0.01
N VAL A 61 7.12 -8.77 -0.85
CA VAL A 61 6.35 -10.00 -0.55
C VAL A 61 6.51 -10.97 -1.71
N ILE A 62 6.91 -12.19 -1.42
CA ILE A 62 6.97 -13.30 -2.40
C ILE A 62 6.23 -14.52 -1.83
N ASN A 63 5.47 -15.17 -2.67
CA ASN A 63 4.69 -16.37 -2.29
C ASN A 63 3.88 -16.18 -0.99
N ASN A 64 3.22 -15.02 -0.88
CA ASN A 64 2.38 -14.69 0.28
C ASN A 64 3.15 -14.51 1.60
N ARG A 65 4.46 -14.24 1.56
CA ARG A 65 5.32 -14.08 2.75
C ARG A 65 6.14 -12.79 2.65
N PRO A 66 6.20 -11.99 3.73
CA PRO A 66 7.16 -10.90 3.84
C PRO A 66 8.61 -11.42 3.73
N LEU A 67 9.44 -10.77 2.92
CA LEU A 67 10.85 -11.16 2.73
C LEU A 67 11.81 -10.42 3.66
N LYS A 68 11.40 -9.29 4.18
CA LYS A 68 12.20 -8.45 5.08
C LYS A 68 11.29 -7.86 6.14
N GLU A 69 11.85 -7.51 7.29
CA GLU A 69 11.15 -6.71 8.29
C GLU A 69 10.82 -5.32 7.72
N PRO A 70 9.66 -4.74 8.09
CA PRO A 70 9.26 -3.44 7.58
C PRO A 70 10.11 -2.32 8.17
N TRP A 71 10.64 -1.44 7.33
CA TRP A 71 11.59 -0.41 7.76
C TRP A 71 11.07 0.54 8.85
N ASN A 72 9.79 0.88 8.82
CA ASN A 72 9.17 1.88 9.70
C ASN A 72 8.27 1.26 10.79
N LEU A 73 8.38 -0.03 11.06
CA LEU A 73 7.59 -0.76 12.05
C LEU A 73 8.50 -1.59 12.95
N GLY A 74 7.94 -2.15 14.02
CA GLY A 74 8.64 -3.09 14.88
C GLY A 74 8.88 -4.44 14.21
N PRO A 75 9.70 -5.32 14.80
CA PRO A 75 10.07 -6.61 14.24
C PRO A 75 8.98 -7.68 14.39
N GLY A 76 9.25 -8.88 13.86
CA GLY A 76 8.41 -10.06 14.03
C GLY A 76 7.33 -10.22 12.97
N TRP A 77 7.59 -9.70 11.76
CA TRP A 77 6.69 -9.87 10.61
C TRP A 77 7.11 -11.04 9.71
N MET A 78 8.42 -11.27 9.62
CA MET A 78 8.94 -12.43 8.90
C MET A 78 8.57 -13.72 9.62
N GLY A 79 8.05 -14.70 8.88
CA GLY A 79 7.65 -15.99 9.43
C GLY A 79 6.40 -15.98 10.33
N TYR A 80 5.75 -14.81 10.53
CA TYR A 80 4.52 -14.75 11.33
C TYR A 80 3.36 -15.46 10.63
N ASP A 81 2.68 -16.34 11.34
CA ASP A 81 1.53 -17.09 10.79
C ASP A 81 0.24 -16.26 10.89
N PHE A 82 0.05 -15.40 9.90
CA PHE A 82 -1.16 -14.58 9.81
C PHE A 82 -2.42 -15.44 9.61
N LYS A 83 -2.33 -16.59 8.92
CA LYS A 83 -3.46 -17.48 8.70
C LYS A 83 -3.97 -18.07 10.02
N ALA A 84 -3.08 -18.62 10.83
CA ALA A 84 -3.43 -19.09 12.16
C ALA A 84 -3.94 -17.95 13.06
N ALA A 85 -3.30 -16.80 12.99
CA ALA A 85 -3.68 -15.65 13.80
C ALA A 85 -5.07 -15.10 13.47
N PHE A 86 -5.46 -15.00 12.20
CA PHE A 86 -6.81 -14.55 11.78
C PHE A 86 -7.84 -15.69 11.76
N LYS A 87 -7.42 -16.95 11.78
CA LYS A 87 -8.28 -18.15 11.67
C LYS A 87 -9.08 -18.20 10.36
N CYS A 88 -8.56 -17.63 9.29
CA CYS A 88 -9.16 -17.63 7.96
C CYS A 88 -8.05 -17.49 6.88
N PRO A 89 -8.36 -17.69 5.59
CA PRO A 89 -7.42 -17.45 4.51
C PRO A 89 -6.86 -16.03 4.54
N VAL A 90 -5.53 -15.88 4.39
CA VAL A 90 -4.86 -14.58 4.35
C VAL A 90 -4.04 -14.46 3.06
N LYS A 91 -4.25 -13.37 2.33
CA LYS A 91 -3.40 -12.95 1.21
C LYS A 91 -2.58 -11.73 1.62
N ILE A 92 -1.27 -11.82 1.45
CA ILE A 92 -0.34 -10.73 1.71
C ILE A 92 0.24 -10.29 0.37
N ILE A 93 0.22 -8.99 0.12
CA ILE A 93 0.84 -8.38 -1.05
C ILE A 93 1.52 -7.08 -0.61
N ASN A 94 2.42 -6.56 -1.43
CA ASN A 94 3.00 -5.24 -1.19
C ASN A 94 1.90 -4.15 -1.16
N ASP A 95 2.03 -3.15 -0.30
CA ASP A 95 1.03 -2.08 -0.09
C ASP A 95 0.80 -1.24 -1.35
N ALA A 96 1.86 -0.92 -2.11
CA ALA A 96 1.72 -0.22 -3.39
C ALA A 96 1.01 -1.10 -4.44
N ALA A 97 1.28 -2.41 -4.46
CA ALA A 97 0.59 -3.36 -5.31
C ALA A 97 -0.91 -3.45 -4.97
N MET A 98 -1.27 -3.46 -3.68
CA MET A 98 -2.66 -3.44 -3.23
C MET A 98 -3.38 -2.15 -3.66
N GLN A 99 -2.73 -0.99 -3.51
CA GLN A 99 -3.28 0.29 -3.96
C GLN A 99 -3.40 0.36 -5.49
N ALA A 100 -2.45 -0.23 -6.22
CA ALA A 100 -2.48 -0.35 -7.67
C ALA A 100 -3.71 -1.17 -8.12
N LEU A 101 -3.93 -2.33 -7.52
CA LEU A 101 -5.11 -3.17 -7.80
C LEU A 101 -6.41 -2.42 -7.57
N GLY A 102 -6.52 -1.67 -6.47
CA GLY A 102 -7.68 -0.83 -6.18
C GLY A 102 -7.97 0.25 -7.23
N SER A 103 -6.95 0.68 -7.96
CA SER A 103 -7.01 1.72 -9.00
C SER A 103 -7.11 1.16 -10.42
N TYR A 104 -6.78 -0.12 -10.62
CA TYR A 104 -6.72 -0.77 -11.91
C TYR A 104 -8.09 -0.94 -12.54
N LYS A 105 -8.14 -0.78 -13.86
CA LYS A 105 -9.36 -1.02 -14.64
C LYS A 105 -9.14 -2.09 -15.71
N ARG A 106 -8.16 -1.92 -16.60
CA ARG A 106 -7.84 -2.85 -17.68
C ARG A 106 -6.51 -2.50 -18.35
N GLY A 107 -5.92 -3.44 -19.08
CA GLY A 107 -4.72 -3.26 -19.90
C GLY A 107 -3.46 -3.08 -19.05
N LYS A 108 -2.54 -2.24 -19.47
CA LYS A 108 -1.27 -1.99 -18.79
C LYS A 108 -1.36 -0.73 -17.94
N MET A 109 -0.94 -0.80 -16.68
CA MET A 109 -0.94 0.33 -15.75
C MET A 109 0.33 0.35 -14.91
N LEU A 110 1.06 1.46 -14.94
CA LEU A 110 2.09 1.76 -13.94
C LEU A 110 1.46 2.60 -12.83
N PHE A 111 1.48 2.10 -11.62
CA PHE A 111 1.05 2.80 -10.41
C PHE A 111 2.26 3.43 -9.72
N LEU A 112 2.11 4.68 -9.31
CA LEU A 112 3.10 5.43 -8.54
C LEU A 112 2.39 6.09 -7.35
N GLY A 113 2.70 5.63 -6.16
CA GLY A 113 2.18 6.13 -4.89
C GLY A 113 3.17 7.10 -4.23
N LEU A 114 2.85 8.39 -4.23
CA LEU A 114 3.65 9.40 -3.53
C LEU A 114 3.17 9.52 -2.08
N GLY A 115 3.99 9.06 -1.16
CA GLY A 115 3.74 9.06 0.27
C GLY A 115 5.02 9.32 1.05
N THR A 116 5.28 8.55 2.10
CA THR A 116 6.56 8.56 2.84
C THR A 116 7.73 8.34 1.89
N GLY A 117 7.60 7.35 0.99
CA GLY A 117 8.52 7.10 -0.12
C GLY A 117 7.84 7.21 -1.48
N LEU A 118 8.33 6.44 -2.46
CA LEU A 118 7.74 6.23 -3.78
C LEU A 118 7.36 4.76 -3.92
N GLY A 119 6.13 4.42 -3.58
CA GLY A 119 5.58 3.10 -3.86
C GLY A 119 5.30 2.92 -5.37
N SER A 120 5.60 1.76 -5.91
CA SER A 120 5.40 1.48 -7.32
C SER A 120 4.95 0.05 -7.58
N ALA A 121 4.09 -0.14 -8.59
CA ALA A 121 3.67 -1.44 -9.08
C ALA A 121 3.26 -1.32 -10.54
N MET A 122 3.51 -2.35 -11.32
CA MET A 122 2.99 -2.48 -12.68
C MET A 122 1.87 -3.51 -12.69
N ILE A 123 0.82 -3.25 -13.47
CA ILE A 123 -0.21 -4.25 -13.75
C ILE A 123 -0.28 -4.41 -15.26
N VAL A 124 -0.15 -5.65 -15.72
CA VAL A 124 -0.26 -6.03 -17.14
C VAL A 124 -1.39 -7.04 -17.25
N ASP A 125 -2.48 -6.63 -17.88
CA ASP A 125 -3.65 -7.49 -18.13
C ASP A 125 -4.17 -8.25 -16.88
N GLY A 126 -4.17 -7.54 -15.74
CA GLY A 126 -4.64 -8.05 -14.45
C GLY A 126 -3.56 -8.70 -13.58
N ILE A 127 -2.37 -8.97 -14.14
CA ILE A 127 -1.24 -9.53 -13.38
C ILE A 127 -0.46 -8.38 -12.74
N VAL A 128 -0.24 -8.47 -11.44
CA VAL A 128 0.52 -7.47 -10.67
C VAL A 128 1.99 -7.85 -10.61
N GLU A 129 2.82 -6.92 -11.07
CA GLU A 129 4.28 -6.97 -10.96
C GLU A 129 4.74 -5.91 -9.95
N PRO A 130 5.13 -6.30 -8.72
CA PRO A 130 5.70 -5.39 -7.74
C PRO A 130 6.97 -4.74 -8.27
N MET A 131 7.14 -3.44 -8.00
CA MET A 131 8.31 -2.69 -8.43
C MET A 131 8.87 -1.84 -7.29
N GLU A 132 10.18 -1.63 -7.29
CA GLU A 132 10.90 -0.82 -6.30
C GLU A 132 11.58 0.39 -6.97
N LEU A 133 10.81 1.14 -7.78
CA LEU A 133 11.35 2.29 -8.53
C LEU A 133 11.84 3.42 -7.61
N GLY A 134 11.33 3.49 -6.38
CA GLY A 134 11.74 4.48 -5.40
C GLY A 134 13.23 4.43 -5.08
N HIS A 135 13.81 3.25 -5.06
CA HIS A 135 15.21 3.01 -4.71
C HIS A 135 16.19 3.20 -5.88
N LEU A 136 15.69 3.39 -7.11
CA LEU A 136 16.56 3.63 -8.26
C LEU A 136 17.34 4.94 -8.10
N PRO A 137 18.61 4.98 -8.54
CA PRO A 137 19.42 6.19 -8.51
C PRO A 137 18.78 7.34 -9.28
N TYR A 138 18.71 8.50 -8.68
CA TYR A 138 18.24 9.72 -9.30
C TYR A 138 19.05 10.93 -8.81
N LYS A 139 19.80 11.57 -9.70
CA LYS A 139 20.76 12.64 -9.37
C LYS A 139 21.81 12.13 -8.35
N LYS A 140 21.87 12.77 -7.16
CA LYS A 140 22.81 12.43 -6.09
C LYS A 140 22.26 11.44 -5.05
N ARG A 141 21.02 10.99 -5.20
CA ARG A 141 20.30 10.14 -4.25
C ARG A 141 19.36 9.17 -5.01
N THR A 142 18.24 8.77 -4.38
CA THR A 142 17.21 7.92 -5.00
C THR A 142 16.00 8.73 -5.47
N PHE A 143 15.13 8.14 -6.28
CA PHE A 143 13.89 8.80 -6.70
C PHE A 143 13.04 9.22 -5.50
N GLU A 144 12.86 8.36 -4.51
CA GLU A 144 12.02 8.66 -3.35
C GLU A 144 12.53 9.84 -2.51
N ASP A 145 13.85 10.05 -2.46
CA ASP A 145 14.45 11.19 -1.76
C ASP A 145 14.09 12.54 -2.41
N TYR A 146 13.64 12.53 -3.65
CA TYR A 146 13.23 13.74 -4.37
C TYR A 146 11.71 13.86 -4.51
N VAL A 147 10.98 12.76 -4.62
CA VAL A 147 9.54 12.79 -4.90
C VAL A 147 8.66 12.33 -3.73
N GLY A 148 9.22 11.65 -2.74
CA GLY A 148 8.56 11.29 -1.48
C GLY A 148 8.48 12.47 -0.49
N VAL A 149 8.00 12.21 0.73
CA VAL A 149 7.83 13.22 1.78
C VAL A 149 9.13 13.93 2.12
N ARG A 150 10.25 13.22 2.20
CA ARG A 150 11.58 13.80 2.45
C ARG A 150 11.98 14.85 1.40
N GLY A 151 11.62 14.58 0.13
CA GLY A 151 11.80 15.55 -0.95
C GLY A 151 10.90 16.77 -0.81
N TYR A 152 9.65 16.56 -0.39
CA TYR A 152 8.70 17.63 -0.15
C TYR A 152 9.16 18.57 0.98
N GLU A 153 9.58 18.03 2.12
CA GLU A 153 10.07 18.79 3.28
C GLU A 153 11.33 19.58 2.95
N ARG A 154 12.31 18.97 2.28
CA ARG A 154 13.58 19.59 1.90
C ARG A 154 13.44 20.68 0.83
N LEU A 155 12.60 20.48 -0.17
CA LEU A 155 12.51 21.36 -1.36
C LEU A 155 11.38 22.37 -1.27
N GLY A 156 10.41 22.14 -0.42
CA GLY A 156 9.15 22.87 -0.38
C GLY A 156 8.24 22.56 -1.58
N LYS A 157 6.95 22.84 -1.43
CA LYS A 157 5.88 22.45 -2.36
C LYS A 157 6.16 22.78 -3.84
N LYS A 158 6.65 24.01 -4.11
CA LYS A 158 6.85 24.49 -5.51
C LYS A 158 7.98 23.76 -6.21
N LYS A 159 9.14 23.60 -5.57
CA LYS A 159 10.30 22.90 -6.11
C LYS A 159 10.04 21.39 -6.19
N TRP A 160 9.42 20.81 -5.16
CA TRP A 160 9.03 19.40 -5.15
C TRP A 160 8.10 19.03 -6.34
N ARG A 161 7.07 19.85 -6.61
CA ARG A 161 6.21 19.63 -7.80
C ARG A 161 6.99 19.66 -9.11
N LYS A 162 8.00 20.52 -9.20
CA LYS A 162 8.90 20.58 -10.37
C LYS A 162 9.75 19.31 -10.49
N GLU A 163 10.25 18.79 -9.36
CA GLU A 163 11.00 17.53 -9.34
C GLU A 163 10.13 16.34 -9.72
N VAL A 164 8.93 16.21 -9.17
CA VAL A 164 7.96 15.18 -9.56
C VAL A 164 7.66 15.19 -11.07
N ARG A 165 7.61 16.39 -11.68
CA ARG A 165 7.43 16.49 -13.14
C ARG A 165 8.69 16.15 -13.91
N LYS A 166 9.88 16.49 -13.40
CA LYS A 166 11.17 16.25 -14.06
C LYS A 166 11.63 14.82 -13.93
N SER A 167 11.27 14.14 -12.87
CA SER A 167 11.67 12.76 -12.59
C SER A 167 11.22 11.78 -13.66
N ARG A 168 10.47 12.26 -14.69
CA ARG A 168 10.06 11.55 -15.91
C ARG A 168 10.22 10.03 -15.78
N LEU A 169 9.58 9.47 -14.75
CA LEU A 169 9.21 8.06 -14.84
C LEU A 169 8.39 8.00 -16.14
N PRO A 170 8.76 7.19 -17.09
CA PRO A 170 8.49 7.44 -18.51
C PRO A 170 7.01 7.70 -18.76
N PRO A 171 6.64 8.80 -19.43
CA PRO A 171 5.25 9.16 -19.67
C PRO A 171 4.61 8.37 -20.82
N ARG A 172 5.13 7.19 -21.17
CA ARG A 172 4.62 6.43 -22.32
C ARG A 172 4.30 4.99 -21.96
N CYS A 173 3.28 4.83 -21.14
CA CYS A 173 2.30 3.74 -21.27
C CYS A 173 1.09 4.06 -20.39
N GLY A 174 0.11 4.79 -20.93
CA GLY A 174 -1.25 4.88 -20.39
C GLY A 174 -1.46 5.52 -19.01
N SER A 175 -0.54 6.32 -18.49
CA SER A 175 -0.69 6.95 -17.19
C SER A 175 -1.44 8.29 -17.30
N ARG A 176 -2.71 8.30 -16.95
CA ARG A 176 -3.38 9.55 -16.55
C ARG A 176 -2.89 9.93 -15.14
N THR A 177 -1.80 10.68 -15.07
CA THR A 177 -1.45 11.42 -13.87
C THR A 177 -2.45 12.55 -13.66
N ARG A 178 -3.57 12.28 -13.01
CA ARG A 178 -4.38 13.33 -12.43
C ARG A 178 -3.71 13.76 -11.12
N GLY A 179 -3.03 14.90 -11.15
CA GLY A 179 -2.60 15.60 -9.95
C GLY A 179 -3.82 15.90 -9.08
N ARG A 180 -4.04 15.15 -8.02
CA ARG A 180 -5.08 15.40 -7.04
C ARG A 180 -4.46 15.59 -5.66
N ARG A 181 -5.11 16.47 -4.91
CA ARG A 181 -4.76 16.99 -3.60
C ARG A 181 -4.36 15.88 -2.63
N PHE A 182 -3.22 16.05 -1.98
CA PHE A 182 -2.87 15.35 -0.75
C PHE A 182 -4.07 15.45 0.22
N GLY A 183 -4.63 14.32 0.61
CA GLY A 183 -5.62 14.26 1.68
C GLY A 183 -6.96 13.58 1.40
N ARG A 184 -7.44 13.47 0.16
CA ARG A 184 -8.79 12.92 -0.09
C ARG A 184 -8.88 11.57 -0.81
N ARG A 185 -7.78 11.02 -1.36
CA ARG A 185 -7.87 9.83 -2.22
C ARG A 185 -7.73 8.48 -1.53
N LYS A 186 -7.06 8.38 -0.39
CA LYS A 186 -6.93 7.08 0.33
C LYS A 186 -8.29 6.42 0.65
N ARG A 187 -9.34 7.22 0.82
CA ARG A 187 -10.68 6.72 1.17
C ARG A 187 -11.40 5.95 0.06
N GLN A 188 -11.11 6.25 -1.21
CA GLN A 188 -11.78 5.59 -2.36
C GLN A 188 -11.02 4.34 -2.85
N GLU A 189 -9.70 4.30 -2.66
CA GLU A 189 -8.86 3.22 -3.17
C GLU A 189 -9.02 1.95 -2.34
N THR A 190 -9.10 2.08 -1.01
CA THR A 190 -9.36 0.94 -0.10
C THR A 190 -10.74 0.31 -0.35
N LYS A 191 -11.75 1.11 -0.69
CA LYS A 191 -13.10 0.61 -1.04
C LYS A 191 -13.12 -0.22 -2.32
N ARG A 192 -12.31 0.17 -3.34
CA ARG A 192 -12.24 -0.56 -4.62
C ARG A 192 -11.41 -1.85 -4.52
N ALA A 193 -10.38 -1.89 -3.66
CA ALA A 193 -9.61 -3.10 -3.40
C ALA A 193 -10.49 -4.18 -2.77
N ALA A 194 -11.33 -3.83 -1.80
CA ALA A 194 -12.26 -4.76 -1.16
C ALA A 194 -13.26 -5.39 -2.15
N SER A 195 -13.77 -4.61 -3.13
CA SER A 195 -14.76 -5.09 -4.10
C SER A 195 -14.18 -5.99 -5.21
N ARG A 196 -12.87 -5.93 -5.47
CA ARG A 196 -12.23 -6.71 -6.55
C ARG A 196 -11.65 -8.03 -6.08
N LEU A 197 -11.18 -8.10 -4.84
CA LEU A 197 -10.70 -9.36 -4.24
C LEU A 197 -11.86 -10.33 -3.93
N SER A 198 -13.12 -9.87 -4.00
CA SER A 198 -14.30 -10.73 -3.84
C SER A 198 -14.78 -11.38 -5.15
N ARG A 199 -14.16 -11.12 -6.30
CA ARG A 199 -14.60 -11.60 -7.63
C ARG A 199 -13.56 -12.47 -8.36
N GLY A 200 -12.47 -12.86 -7.70
CA GLY A 200 -11.44 -13.74 -8.24
C GLY A 200 -11.31 -15.06 -7.50
#